data_b7dbbb75a23a631716b003bb392628be
#
_entry.id   b7dbbb75a23a631716b003bb392628be
#
_cell.length_a   1.000
_cell.length_b   1.000
_cell.length_c   1.000
_cell.angle_alpha   90.00
_cell.angle_beta   90.00
_cell.angle_gamma   90.00
#
_symmetry.space_group_name_H-M   'P 1'
#
loop_
_entity.id
_entity.type
_entity.pdbx_description
1 polymer ?
#
loop_
_entity_poly.entity_id
_entity_poly.type
_entity_poly.pdbx_seq_one_letter_code
_entity_poly.pdbx_strand_id
1 'polypeptide(L)'
;MRRWRTTLIVAGIFVVLLLYVVLFEARHEPPAGPGPSGSAPGFASASPTPASVLAIATDDVRALHITAGDRTLTLVQQGEKWVVAPIGAGTTSEASSEGAPADTSIYWSIDEILQLDARLVVAEGAADLAQYGLDHPAMTITIETLSGASEQLFVGRQAPGGTAFYLQRAGDPRLYIVDHYRIQTLYDWLADPPYAPTPGP
;
A
#
# COMPACT_ATOMS: atom_id res chain seq x y z
N MET A 1 -20.08 -45.09 -31.02
CA MET A 1 -19.43 -45.77 -29.89
C MET A 1 -18.11 -45.11 -29.40
N ARG A 2 -17.63 -44.04 -30.03
CA ARG A 2 -16.34 -43.39 -29.70
C ARG A 2 -16.41 -42.35 -28.58
N ARG A 3 -17.55 -41.73 -28.37
CA ARG A 3 -17.74 -40.65 -27.40
C ARG A 3 -17.80 -41.15 -25.92
N TRP A 4 -18.26 -42.32 -25.69
CA TRP A 4 -18.36 -42.88 -24.33
C TRP A 4 -17.01 -43.22 -23.71
N ARG A 5 -16.05 -43.63 -24.54
CA ARG A 5 -14.67 -43.89 -24.06
C ARG A 5 -13.95 -42.66 -23.55
N THR A 6 -14.16 -41.50 -24.20
CA THR A 6 -13.56 -40.22 -23.78
C THR A 6 -14.17 -39.76 -22.46
N THR A 7 -15.49 -39.92 -22.29
CA THR A 7 -16.17 -39.55 -21.02
C THR A 7 -15.72 -40.43 -19.86
N LEU A 8 -15.49 -41.70 -20.08
CA LEU A 8 -14.98 -42.60 -19.05
C LEU A 8 -13.53 -42.27 -18.66
N ILE A 9 -12.67 -41.87 -19.61
CA ILE A 9 -11.30 -41.44 -19.34
C ILE A 9 -11.29 -40.16 -18.51
N VAL A 10 -12.10 -39.17 -18.87
CA VAL A 10 -12.21 -37.89 -18.12
C VAL A 10 -12.75 -38.14 -16.70
N ALA A 11 -13.78 -38.99 -16.56
CA ALA A 11 -14.31 -39.37 -15.26
C ALA A 11 -13.25 -40.10 -14.40
N GLY A 12 -12.46 -40.96 -15.00
CA GLY A 12 -11.34 -41.65 -14.32
C GLY A 12 -10.27 -40.70 -13.81
N ILE A 13 -9.87 -39.73 -14.63
CA ILE A 13 -8.90 -38.69 -14.23
C ILE A 13 -9.46 -37.84 -13.09
N PHE A 14 -10.74 -37.49 -13.15
CA PHE A 14 -11.39 -36.70 -12.09
C PHE A 14 -11.42 -37.45 -10.75
N VAL A 15 -11.74 -38.74 -10.78
CA VAL A 15 -11.74 -39.60 -9.57
C VAL A 15 -10.33 -39.72 -8.97
N VAL A 16 -9.31 -39.88 -9.81
CA VAL A 16 -7.89 -39.92 -9.36
C VAL A 16 -7.46 -38.63 -8.73
N LEU A 17 -7.82 -37.45 -9.33
CA LEU A 17 -7.53 -36.15 -8.77
C LEU A 17 -8.26 -35.90 -7.43
N LEU A 18 -9.52 -36.32 -7.34
CA LEU A 18 -10.30 -36.20 -6.11
C LEU A 18 -9.71 -37.08 -4.99
N LEU A 19 -9.29 -38.31 -5.34
CA LEU A 19 -8.62 -39.20 -4.40
C LEU A 19 -7.26 -38.63 -3.95
N TYR A 20 -6.52 -38.01 -4.87
CA TYR A 20 -5.25 -37.36 -4.55
C TYR A 20 -5.44 -36.21 -3.57
N VAL A 21 -6.43 -35.33 -3.79
CA VAL A 21 -6.75 -34.21 -2.90
C VAL A 21 -7.14 -34.75 -1.52
N VAL A 22 -8.04 -35.71 -1.43
CA VAL A 22 -8.49 -36.28 -0.15
C VAL A 22 -7.34 -36.97 0.61
N LEU A 23 -6.49 -37.70 -0.07
CA LEU A 23 -5.34 -38.35 0.56
C LEU A 23 -4.24 -37.37 0.95
N PHE A 24 -4.09 -36.28 0.22
CA PHE A 24 -3.12 -35.23 0.51
C PHE A 24 -3.59 -34.42 1.71
N GLU A 25 -4.86 -34.04 1.75
CA GLU A 25 -5.46 -33.25 2.84
C GLU A 25 -5.55 -34.07 4.14
N ALA A 26 -5.89 -35.35 4.08
CA ALA A 26 -5.91 -36.24 5.24
C ALA A 26 -4.51 -36.51 5.84
N ARG A 27 -3.43 -36.21 5.12
CA ARG A 27 -2.05 -36.36 5.63
C ARG A 27 -1.53 -35.09 6.32
N HIS A 28 -2.26 -33.98 6.29
CA HIS A 28 -1.89 -32.69 6.90
C HIS A 28 -2.66 -32.39 8.18
N GLU A 29 -3.36 -33.38 8.77
CA GLU A 29 -3.86 -33.25 10.13
C GLU A 29 -2.69 -33.38 11.11
N PRO A 30 -2.33 -32.33 11.89
CA PRO A 30 -1.29 -32.47 12.91
C PRO A 30 -1.78 -33.39 14.00
N PRO A 31 -0.96 -34.34 14.49
CA PRO A 31 -1.35 -35.27 15.53
C PRO A 31 -1.61 -34.52 16.84
N ALA A 32 -2.83 -34.63 17.34
CA ALA A 32 -3.18 -34.22 18.70
C ALA A 32 -2.50 -35.18 19.67
N GLY A 33 -1.35 -34.83 20.21
CA GLY A 33 -0.64 -35.51 21.27
C GLY A 33 -0.64 -34.70 22.55
N PRO A 34 -0.95 -35.25 23.73
CA PRO A 34 -0.80 -34.58 24.99
C PRO A 34 0.67 -34.56 25.40
N GLY A 35 1.30 -33.41 25.40
CA GLY A 35 2.67 -33.23 25.86
C GLY A 35 2.81 -32.04 26.80
N PRO A 36 3.76 -32.08 27.72
CA PRO A 36 3.80 -31.21 28.90
C PRO A 36 4.18 -29.77 28.60
N SER A 37 3.65 -28.87 29.41
CA SER A 37 3.92 -27.43 29.45
C SER A 37 5.40 -27.06 29.37
N GLY A 38 5.80 -26.60 28.20
CA GLY A 38 7.05 -25.86 27.99
C GLY A 38 6.70 -24.60 27.22
N SER A 39 6.82 -23.42 27.87
CA SER A 39 6.60 -22.13 27.24
C SER A 39 7.62 -21.91 26.14
N ALA A 40 7.28 -22.27 24.92
CA ALA A 40 7.93 -21.72 23.73
C ALA A 40 7.30 -20.37 23.42
N PRO A 41 8.07 -19.34 23.00
CA PRO A 41 7.49 -18.07 22.59
C PRO A 41 6.57 -18.36 21.40
N GLY A 42 5.26 -18.23 21.64
CA GLY A 42 4.24 -18.46 20.64
C GLY A 42 4.43 -17.44 19.51
N PHE A 43 4.74 -17.95 18.34
CA PHE A 43 4.39 -17.23 17.11
C PHE A 43 2.86 -17.23 17.06
N ALA A 44 2.26 -16.18 17.63
CA ALA A 44 0.85 -15.91 17.44
C ALA A 44 0.64 -15.85 15.92
N SER A 45 -0.05 -16.82 15.36
CA SER A 45 -0.66 -16.71 14.03
C SER A 45 -1.71 -15.60 14.13
N ALA A 46 -1.25 -14.35 14.06
CA ALA A 46 -2.12 -13.23 13.85
C ALA A 46 -2.67 -13.39 12.44
N SER A 47 -3.94 -13.73 12.32
CA SER A 47 -4.66 -13.50 11.07
C SER A 47 -4.40 -12.06 10.68
N PRO A 48 -4.00 -11.77 9.42
CA PRO A 48 -3.76 -10.40 8.99
C PRO A 48 -5.08 -9.65 9.03
N THR A 49 -5.33 -8.98 10.15
CA THR A 49 -6.39 -7.98 10.21
C THR A 49 -5.83 -6.77 9.48
N PRO A 50 -6.45 -6.31 8.40
CA PRO A 50 -6.03 -5.08 7.75
C PRO A 50 -6.02 -3.97 8.80
N ALA A 51 -4.88 -3.33 8.97
CA ALA A 51 -4.71 -2.23 9.90
C ALA A 51 -4.76 -0.93 9.12
N SER A 52 -5.65 -0.04 9.48
CA SER A 52 -5.66 1.30 8.90
C SER A 52 -4.38 2.04 9.31
N VAL A 53 -3.62 2.46 8.33
CA VAL A 53 -2.42 3.29 8.51
C VAL A 53 -2.83 4.75 8.56
N LEU A 54 -3.75 5.13 7.68
CA LEU A 54 -4.23 6.47 7.50
C LEU A 54 -5.71 6.42 7.18
N ALA A 55 -6.48 7.32 7.77
CA ALA A 55 -7.90 7.48 7.52
C ALA A 55 -8.24 8.98 7.60
N ILE A 56 -8.01 9.70 6.51
CA ILE A 56 -8.29 11.14 6.39
C ILE A 56 -9.33 11.30 5.29
N ALA A 57 -10.39 12.07 5.57
CA ALA A 57 -11.36 12.41 4.53
C ALA A 57 -10.70 13.36 3.52
N THR A 58 -10.96 13.11 2.23
CA THR A 58 -10.36 13.92 1.15
C THR A 58 -10.71 15.39 1.28
N ASP A 59 -11.92 15.72 1.76
CA ASP A 59 -12.39 17.07 1.99
C ASP A 59 -11.66 17.80 3.14
N ASP A 60 -11.00 17.07 4.03
CA ASP A 60 -10.22 17.64 5.13
C ASP A 60 -8.77 17.96 4.74
N VAL A 61 -8.34 17.56 3.53
CA VAL A 61 -6.97 17.76 3.07
C VAL A 61 -6.82 19.10 2.38
N ARG A 62 -5.75 19.81 2.70
CA ARG A 62 -5.34 21.04 2.04
C ARG A 62 -4.32 20.80 0.95
N ALA A 63 -3.30 19.99 1.26
CA ALA A 63 -2.20 19.73 0.35
C ALA A 63 -1.59 18.34 0.57
N LEU A 64 -1.04 17.81 -0.49
CA LEU A 64 -0.29 16.56 -0.50
C LEU A 64 1.09 16.82 -1.13
N HIS A 65 2.14 16.59 -0.35
CA HIS A 65 3.53 16.73 -0.80
C HIS A 65 4.16 15.35 -0.89
N ILE A 66 4.71 15.02 -2.04
CA ILE A 66 5.38 13.77 -2.31
C ILE A 66 6.82 14.08 -2.67
N THR A 67 7.77 13.55 -1.92
CA THR A 67 9.21 13.77 -2.14
C THR A 67 9.91 12.43 -2.27
N ALA A 68 10.69 12.25 -3.33
CA ALA A 68 11.56 11.09 -3.52
C ALA A 68 12.88 11.53 -4.16
N GLY A 69 13.97 11.41 -3.41
CA GLY A 69 15.27 11.92 -3.80
C GLY A 69 15.25 13.44 -3.96
N ASP A 70 15.56 13.91 -5.16
CA ASP A 70 15.57 15.34 -5.57
C ASP A 70 14.26 15.82 -6.18
N ARG A 71 13.27 14.94 -6.31
CA ARG A 71 11.97 15.25 -6.92
C ARG A 71 10.92 15.51 -5.84
N THR A 72 10.16 16.58 -6.04
CA THR A 72 9.02 16.91 -5.20
C THR A 72 7.83 17.26 -6.07
N LEU A 73 6.69 16.65 -5.77
CA LEU A 73 5.40 16.98 -6.34
C LEU A 73 4.51 17.52 -5.22
N THR A 74 3.86 18.65 -5.47
CA THR A 74 2.88 19.21 -4.56
C THR A 74 1.53 19.30 -5.25
N LEU A 75 0.54 18.68 -4.65
CA LEU A 75 -0.86 18.78 -5.04
C LEU A 75 -1.58 19.61 -3.99
N VAL A 76 -2.33 20.63 -4.42
CA VAL A 76 -3.09 21.51 -3.53
C VAL A 76 -4.56 21.42 -3.88
N GLN A 77 -5.40 21.30 -2.87
CA GLN A 77 -6.84 21.30 -3.04
C GLN A 77 -7.37 22.75 -3.09
N GLN A 78 -8.03 23.10 -4.16
CA GLN A 78 -8.68 24.40 -4.37
C GLN A 78 -10.19 24.20 -4.57
N GLY A 79 -10.95 24.26 -3.48
CA GLY A 79 -12.35 23.88 -3.48
C GLY A 79 -12.50 22.39 -3.77
N GLU A 80 -13.23 22.06 -4.83
CA GLU A 80 -13.43 20.66 -5.26
C GLU A 80 -12.37 20.16 -6.24
N LYS A 81 -11.35 20.97 -6.55
CA LYS A 81 -10.34 20.62 -7.57
C LYS A 81 -8.95 20.52 -6.98
N TRP A 82 -8.19 19.59 -7.52
CA TRP A 82 -6.76 19.49 -7.26
C TRP A 82 -5.98 20.25 -8.32
N VAL A 83 -4.94 20.93 -7.89
CA VAL A 83 -3.97 21.59 -8.76
C VAL A 83 -2.58 21.11 -8.45
N VAL A 84 -1.77 20.96 -9.49
CA VAL A 84 -0.34 20.66 -9.38
C VAL A 84 0.38 21.98 -9.16
N ALA A 85 1.02 22.17 -8.03
CA ALA A 85 1.82 23.36 -7.77
C ALA A 85 3.09 23.37 -8.65
N PRO A 86 3.58 24.55 -9.06
CA PRO A 86 4.79 24.64 -9.87
C PRO A 86 6.00 24.05 -9.13
N ILE A 87 6.84 23.32 -9.88
CA ILE A 87 8.08 22.72 -9.38
C ILE A 87 9.00 23.83 -8.87
N GLY A 88 9.39 23.77 -7.58
CA GLY A 88 10.25 24.76 -6.93
C GLY A 88 9.56 25.68 -5.92
N ALA A 89 8.26 25.58 -5.74
CA ALA A 89 7.58 26.14 -4.58
C ALA A 89 8.00 25.29 -3.36
N GLY A 90 9.02 25.77 -2.64
CA GLY A 90 9.50 25.10 -1.42
C GLY A 90 8.37 24.93 -0.41
N THR A 91 8.60 24.08 0.57
CA THR A 91 7.74 23.73 1.72
C THR A 91 7.34 24.92 2.62
N THR A 92 7.34 26.15 2.09
CA THR A 92 6.80 27.31 2.77
C THR A 92 5.29 27.34 2.55
N SER A 93 4.57 27.47 3.63
CA SER A 93 3.12 27.49 3.86
C SER A 93 2.28 28.45 2.98
N GLU A 94 2.85 29.00 1.92
CA GLU A 94 2.19 29.79 0.90
C GLU A 94 2.20 29.00 -0.41
N ALA A 95 1.36 27.96 -0.49
CA ALA A 95 1.04 27.34 -1.76
C ALA A 95 0.46 28.41 -2.68
N SER A 96 1.30 28.92 -3.57
CA SER A 96 0.90 29.89 -4.59
C SER A 96 -0.29 29.31 -5.35
N SER A 97 -1.38 30.07 -5.40
CA SER A 97 -2.64 29.68 -6.04
C SER A 97 -2.57 29.55 -7.58
N GLU A 98 -1.37 29.57 -8.17
CA GLU A 98 -1.13 29.46 -9.61
C GLU A 98 -0.54 28.07 -9.96
N GLY A 99 -1.26 26.99 -9.61
CA GLY A 99 -0.96 25.66 -10.10
C GLY A 99 -1.73 25.35 -11.38
N ALA A 100 -1.20 24.44 -12.19
CA ALA A 100 -1.96 23.90 -13.31
C ALA A 100 -3.02 22.90 -12.78
N PRO A 101 -4.24 22.89 -13.35
CA PRO A 101 -5.25 21.93 -12.93
C PRO A 101 -4.74 20.50 -13.09
N ALA A 102 -5.02 19.66 -12.10
CA ALA A 102 -4.68 18.25 -12.15
C ALA A 102 -5.73 17.48 -12.96
N ASP A 103 -5.30 16.36 -13.54
CA ASP A 103 -6.21 15.42 -14.21
C ASP A 103 -7.21 14.84 -13.21
N THR A 104 -8.46 14.67 -13.64
CA THR A 104 -9.51 14.14 -12.76
C THR A 104 -9.28 12.67 -12.34
N SER A 105 -8.46 11.94 -13.05
CA SER A 105 -8.11 10.55 -12.71
C SER A 105 -7.39 10.42 -11.38
N ILE A 106 -6.76 11.50 -10.88
CA ILE A 106 -6.02 11.47 -9.62
C ILE A 106 -6.90 11.37 -8.37
N TYR A 107 -8.17 11.79 -8.45
CA TYR A 107 -9.04 11.84 -7.27
C TYR A 107 -9.18 10.49 -6.59
N TRP A 108 -9.37 9.45 -7.38
CA TRP A 108 -9.45 8.09 -6.87
C TRP A 108 -8.14 7.65 -6.21
N SER A 109 -7.01 7.93 -6.83
CA SER A 109 -5.70 7.56 -6.28
C SER A 109 -5.35 8.34 -5.01
N ILE A 110 -5.75 9.60 -4.93
CA ILE A 110 -5.59 10.41 -3.70
C ILE A 110 -6.43 9.80 -2.58
N ASP A 111 -7.70 9.47 -2.83
CA ASP A 111 -8.56 8.84 -1.84
C ASP A 111 -7.99 7.50 -1.33
N GLU A 112 -7.43 6.67 -2.21
CA GLU A 112 -6.75 5.43 -1.83
C GLU A 112 -5.51 5.65 -0.93
N ILE A 113 -4.82 6.78 -1.10
CA ILE A 113 -3.66 7.12 -0.26
C ILE A 113 -4.13 7.68 1.08
N LEU A 114 -5.17 8.50 1.08
CA LEU A 114 -5.74 9.09 2.29
C LEU A 114 -6.47 8.06 3.17
N GLN A 115 -6.94 6.97 2.57
CA GLN A 115 -7.55 5.83 3.24
C GLN A 115 -6.65 4.58 3.13
N LEU A 116 -5.38 4.76 3.50
CA LEU A 116 -4.39 3.72 3.33
C LEU A 116 -4.55 2.62 4.39
N ASP A 117 -4.80 1.41 3.92
CA ASP A 117 -4.79 0.21 4.73
C ASP A 117 -3.53 -0.62 4.48
N ALA A 118 -2.96 -1.14 5.56
CA ALA A 118 -1.85 -2.07 5.48
C ALA A 118 -2.35 -3.49 5.26
N ARG A 119 -1.65 -4.24 4.43
CA ARG A 119 -1.85 -5.69 4.30
C ARG A 119 -1.45 -6.44 5.56
N LEU A 120 -0.42 -5.92 6.25
CA LEU A 120 0.17 -6.54 7.42
C LEU A 120 0.89 -5.50 8.28
N VAL A 121 0.82 -5.64 9.58
CA VAL A 121 1.72 -5.01 10.55
C VAL A 121 2.87 -5.98 10.79
N VAL A 122 4.10 -5.59 10.42
CA VAL A 122 5.28 -6.45 10.49
C VAL A 122 5.89 -6.48 11.87
N ALA A 123 5.93 -5.31 12.51
CA ALA A 123 6.53 -5.14 13.83
C ALA A 123 5.83 -4.02 14.60
N GLU A 124 5.72 -4.21 15.90
CA GLU A 124 5.36 -3.18 16.86
C GLU A 124 6.63 -2.74 17.58
N GLY A 125 7.14 -1.56 17.22
CA GLY A 125 8.43 -1.06 17.72
C GLY A 125 9.61 -1.59 16.93
N ALA A 126 9.77 -1.12 15.69
CA ALA A 126 10.87 -1.52 14.82
C ALA A 126 12.23 -1.06 15.42
N ALA A 127 13.03 -2.01 15.88
CA ALA A 127 14.34 -1.76 16.47
C ALA A 127 15.40 -1.41 15.41
N ASP A 128 15.23 -1.81 14.15
CA ASP A 128 16.18 -1.59 13.06
C ASP A 128 15.47 -1.14 11.79
N LEU A 129 15.30 0.16 11.67
CA LEU A 129 14.65 0.80 10.50
C LEU A 129 15.49 0.64 9.22
N ALA A 130 16.81 0.46 9.34
CA ALA A 130 17.72 0.34 8.20
C ALA A 130 17.43 -0.91 7.37
N GLN A 131 17.07 -2.02 8.02
CA GLN A 131 16.72 -3.25 7.30
C GLN A 131 15.47 -3.10 6.41
N TYR A 132 14.65 -2.09 6.67
CA TYR A 132 13.42 -1.78 5.91
C TYR A 132 13.59 -0.57 4.99
N GLY A 133 14.78 0.09 5.03
CA GLY A 133 15.05 1.31 4.26
C GLY A 133 14.28 2.52 4.77
N LEU A 134 13.97 2.57 6.06
CA LEU A 134 13.22 3.65 6.71
C LEU A 134 14.11 4.60 7.51
N ASP A 135 15.40 4.28 7.67
CA ASP A 135 16.43 5.20 8.13
C ASP A 135 16.75 6.29 7.10
N HIS A 136 16.65 5.94 5.81
CA HIS A 136 16.70 6.83 4.66
C HIS A 136 15.53 6.52 3.73
N PRO A 137 14.32 7.05 4.00
CA PRO A 137 13.14 6.71 3.23
C PRO A 137 13.31 7.01 1.74
N ALA A 138 12.91 6.06 0.90
CA ALA A 138 12.94 6.24 -0.54
C ALA A 138 11.93 7.30 -1.02
N MET A 139 10.83 7.48 -0.25
CA MET A 139 9.83 8.50 -0.48
C MET A 139 9.26 8.97 0.85
N THR A 140 8.95 10.26 0.94
CA THR A 140 8.19 10.87 2.04
C THR A 140 6.91 11.47 1.48
N ILE A 141 5.79 11.14 2.10
CA ILE A 141 4.48 11.68 1.77
C ILE A 141 4.05 12.53 2.96
N THR A 142 3.80 13.82 2.73
CA THR A 142 3.30 14.74 3.75
C THR A 142 1.91 15.22 3.36
N ILE A 143 0.95 15.05 4.25
CA ILE A 143 -0.44 15.41 4.07
C ILE A 143 -0.74 16.56 5.03
N GLU A 144 -1.10 17.71 4.49
CA GLU A 144 -1.55 18.86 5.27
C GLU A 144 -3.07 18.94 5.27
N THR A 145 -3.66 19.05 6.44
CA THR A 145 -5.11 19.19 6.59
C THR A 145 -5.55 20.65 6.67
N LEU A 146 -6.83 20.89 6.42
CA LEU A 146 -7.45 22.23 6.59
C LEU A 146 -7.38 22.72 8.03
N SER A 147 -7.32 21.83 9.01
CA SER A 147 -7.14 22.17 10.42
C SER A 147 -5.71 22.63 10.77
N GLY A 148 -4.76 22.52 9.84
CA GLY A 148 -3.36 22.81 10.05
C GLY A 148 -2.56 21.65 10.64
N ALA A 149 -3.15 20.47 10.81
CA ALA A 149 -2.41 19.27 11.18
C ALA A 149 -1.62 18.75 9.98
N SER A 150 -0.48 18.10 10.24
CA SER A 150 0.35 17.50 9.23
C SER A 150 0.63 16.05 9.59
N GLU A 151 0.40 15.16 8.66
CA GLU A 151 0.68 13.73 8.76
C GLU A 151 1.81 13.36 7.79
N GLN A 152 2.74 12.52 8.24
CA GLN A 152 3.85 12.08 7.40
C GLN A 152 3.90 10.55 7.32
N LEU A 153 4.12 10.06 6.11
CA LEU A 153 4.36 8.65 5.83
C LEU A 153 5.75 8.50 5.21
N PHE A 154 6.53 7.58 5.75
CA PHE A 154 7.85 7.22 5.26
C PHE A 154 7.75 5.90 4.50
N VAL A 155 8.09 5.92 3.22
CA VAL A 155 8.13 4.73 2.37
C VAL A 155 9.57 4.24 2.31
N GLY A 156 9.78 3.03 2.78
CA GLY A 156 11.06 2.35 2.74
C GLY A 156 11.26 1.56 1.45
N ARG A 157 12.09 0.54 1.52
CA ARG A 157 12.35 -0.33 0.38
C ARG A 157 11.18 -1.27 0.08
N GLN A 158 11.21 -1.83 -1.11
CA GLN A 158 10.28 -2.86 -1.53
C GLN A 158 10.46 -4.15 -0.70
N ALA A 159 9.35 -4.76 -0.30
CA ALA A 159 9.36 -6.03 0.41
C ALA A 159 9.79 -7.18 -0.53
N PRO A 160 10.32 -8.29 0.03
CA PRO A 160 10.65 -9.47 -0.75
C PRO A 160 9.47 -9.95 -1.58
N GLY A 161 9.70 -10.24 -2.85
CA GLY A 161 8.65 -10.61 -3.81
C GLY A 161 8.11 -9.46 -4.65
N GLY A 162 8.48 -8.19 -4.34
CA GLY A 162 8.22 -7.05 -5.21
C GLY A 162 6.76 -6.57 -5.27
N THR A 163 5.86 -7.11 -4.46
CA THR A 163 4.42 -6.81 -4.50
C THR A 163 3.96 -5.79 -3.47
N ALA A 164 4.88 -5.30 -2.62
CA ALA A 164 4.57 -4.40 -1.51
C ALA A 164 5.78 -3.54 -1.14
N PHE A 165 5.52 -2.47 -0.38
CA PHE A 165 6.53 -1.61 0.23
C PHE A 165 6.41 -1.64 1.75
N TYR A 166 7.54 -1.44 2.43
CA TYR A 166 7.55 -1.11 3.84
C TYR A 166 7.18 0.36 4.03
N LEU A 167 6.37 0.64 5.04
CA LEU A 167 5.89 1.98 5.34
C LEU A 167 5.81 2.19 6.85
N GLN A 168 6.12 3.41 7.28
CA GLN A 168 5.92 3.87 8.65
C GLN A 168 5.24 5.22 8.65
N ARG A 169 4.30 5.42 9.57
CA ARG A 169 3.70 6.74 9.86
C ARG A 169 4.51 7.44 10.93
N ALA A 170 4.72 8.74 10.78
CA ALA A 170 5.39 9.54 11.78
C ALA A 170 4.66 9.47 13.13
N GLY A 171 5.41 9.26 14.20
CA GLY A 171 4.85 9.11 15.55
C GLY A 171 4.20 7.74 15.85
N ASP A 172 4.12 6.85 14.87
CA ASP A 172 3.64 5.47 15.06
C ASP A 172 4.83 4.50 15.06
N PRO A 173 5.03 3.73 16.13
CA PRO A 173 6.14 2.77 16.20
C PRO A 173 5.93 1.53 15.32
N ARG A 174 4.74 1.35 14.76
CA ARG A 174 4.40 0.19 13.93
C ARG A 174 5.02 0.29 12.54
N LEU A 175 5.42 -0.85 12.02
CA LEU A 175 5.89 -1.02 10.66
C LEU A 175 4.83 -1.73 9.83
N TYR A 176 4.51 -1.17 8.71
CA TYR A 176 3.44 -1.62 7.83
C TYR A 176 3.97 -2.18 6.51
N ILE A 177 3.24 -3.09 5.92
CA ILE A 177 3.37 -3.50 4.51
C ILE A 177 2.15 -3.00 3.76
N VAL A 178 2.39 -2.22 2.70
CA VAL A 178 1.35 -1.66 1.83
C VAL A 178 1.52 -2.15 0.39
N ASP A 179 0.44 -2.19 -0.35
CA ASP A 179 0.44 -2.68 -1.72
C ASP A 179 1.34 -1.84 -2.64
N HIS A 180 2.09 -2.54 -3.49
CA HIS A 180 3.04 -1.94 -4.43
C HIS A 180 2.38 -0.89 -5.33
N TYR A 181 1.20 -1.17 -5.88
CA TYR A 181 0.56 -0.32 -6.87
C TYR A 181 0.24 1.08 -6.35
N ARG A 182 -0.13 1.22 -5.06
CA ARG A 182 -0.44 2.52 -4.42
C ARG A 182 0.79 3.42 -4.39
N ILE A 183 1.93 2.85 -4.02
CA ILE A 183 3.21 3.58 -3.95
C ILE A 183 3.78 3.81 -5.35
N GLN A 184 3.62 2.85 -6.27
CA GLN A 184 4.07 3.00 -7.64
C GLN A 184 3.37 4.16 -8.35
N THR A 185 2.08 4.35 -8.13
CA THR A 185 1.33 5.51 -8.66
C THR A 185 1.98 6.84 -8.27
N LEU A 186 2.49 6.96 -7.04
CA LEU A 186 3.18 8.18 -6.60
C LEU A 186 4.54 8.37 -7.28
N TYR A 187 5.28 7.29 -7.54
CA TYR A 187 6.51 7.36 -8.33
C TYR A 187 6.23 7.78 -9.77
N ASP A 188 5.15 7.27 -10.36
CA ASP A 188 4.72 7.63 -11.71
C ASP A 188 4.34 9.12 -11.78
N TRP A 189 3.66 9.67 -10.78
CA TRP A 189 3.36 11.09 -10.68
C TRP A 189 4.60 11.98 -10.49
N LEU A 190 5.62 11.48 -9.80
CA LEU A 190 6.89 12.20 -9.68
C LEU A 190 7.67 12.20 -11.00
N ALA A 191 7.49 11.18 -11.83
CA ALA A 191 8.12 11.09 -13.14
C ALA A 191 7.38 11.90 -14.21
N ASP A 192 6.05 11.84 -14.18
CA ASP A 192 5.13 12.53 -15.10
C ASP A 192 3.94 13.09 -14.28
N PRO A 193 4.03 14.35 -13.84
CA PRO A 193 2.98 14.96 -13.01
C PRO A 193 1.62 14.95 -13.70
N PRO A 194 0.55 14.65 -12.97
CA PRO A 194 -0.78 14.42 -13.51
C PRO A 194 -1.50 15.74 -13.85
N TYR A 195 -1.04 16.44 -14.87
CA TYR A 195 -1.70 17.63 -15.38
C TYR A 195 -2.96 17.28 -16.17
N ALA A 196 -4.00 18.10 -16.03
CA ALA A 196 -5.15 18.01 -16.90
C ALA A 196 -4.73 18.22 -18.37
N PRO A 197 -5.30 17.45 -19.32
CA PRO A 197 -5.02 17.66 -20.72
C PRO A 197 -5.37 19.09 -21.14
N THR A 198 -4.45 19.75 -21.81
CA THR A 198 -4.70 21.09 -22.36
C THR A 198 -5.82 20.98 -23.38
N PRO A 199 -6.90 21.79 -23.29
CA PRO A 199 -7.92 21.81 -24.32
C PRO A 199 -7.25 22.12 -25.64
N GLY A 200 -7.38 21.23 -26.59
CA GLY A 200 -6.88 21.45 -27.95
C GLY A 200 -7.53 22.70 -28.57
N PRO A 201 -6.86 23.33 -29.54
CA PRO A 201 -7.36 24.51 -30.22
C PRO A 201 -8.64 24.23 -31.02
#